data_242bee21635e87f8badc660b91ed684e
#
_entry.id   242bee21635e87f8badc660b91ed684e
#
_cell.length_a   1.000
_cell.length_b   1.000
_cell.length_c   1.000
_cell.angle_alpha   90.00
_cell.angle_beta   90.00
_cell.angle_gamma   90.00
#
_symmetry.space_group_name_H-M   'P 1'
#
loop_
_entity.id
_entity.type
_entity.pdbx_description
1 polymer ?
#
loop_
_entity_poly.entity_id
_entity_poly.type
_entity_poly.pdbx_seq_one_letter_code
_entity_poly.pdbx_strand_id
1 'polypeptide(L)'
;MTTEPTTVPGTTEPALGEELLSVTGLVKHFPIRKGVLQRQTGAVQAVDGLTFNVTRGETLSLVGESGCGKTTTGRLLTRLLEPTAGQIVFEGRDISHLREGQMRPLRRDVQMIFQDPYGSLNPRHTVGKIVGAPFKLQRVRTEGGTKKAVQSLLELVGLSPEHYNRYP
;
A
#
# COMPACT_ATOMS: atom_id res chain seq x y z
N MET A 1 -34.88 2.73 14.95
CA MET A 1 -33.85 2.02 15.72
C MET A 1 -32.50 2.46 15.14
N THR A 2 -31.87 3.41 15.79
CA THR A 2 -30.60 4.01 15.36
C THR A 2 -29.48 3.16 15.98
N THR A 3 -28.74 2.44 15.16
CA THR A 3 -27.57 1.67 15.62
C THR A 3 -26.40 2.62 15.80
N GLU A 4 -25.96 2.85 17.03
CA GLU A 4 -24.74 3.56 17.35
C GLU A 4 -23.52 2.74 16.87
N PRO A 5 -22.47 3.39 16.33
CA PRO A 5 -21.23 2.71 15.98
C PRO A 5 -20.47 2.32 17.25
N THR A 6 -20.12 1.06 17.37
CA THR A 6 -19.31 0.52 18.46
C THR A 6 -17.90 1.10 18.40
N THR A 7 -17.60 2.00 19.29
CA THR A 7 -16.27 2.63 19.46
C THR A 7 -15.32 1.61 20.11
N VAL A 8 -14.24 1.26 19.43
CA VAL A 8 -13.14 0.47 19.98
C VAL A 8 -12.31 1.38 20.88
N PRO A 9 -12.09 1.05 22.18
CA PRO A 9 -11.32 1.91 23.08
C PRO A 9 -9.83 1.88 22.72
N GLY A 10 -9.24 3.04 22.47
CA GLY A 10 -7.80 3.24 22.41
C GLY A 10 -7.21 3.77 21.10
N THR A 11 -8.04 4.09 20.10
CA THR A 11 -7.56 4.81 18.91
C THR A 11 -8.11 6.23 18.99
N THR A 12 -7.29 7.19 19.38
CA THR A 12 -7.61 8.60 19.15
C THR A 12 -7.72 8.75 17.64
N GLU A 13 -8.93 8.99 17.11
CA GLU A 13 -9.10 9.33 15.70
C GLU A 13 -8.28 10.61 15.45
N PRO A 14 -7.27 10.55 14.57
CA PRO A 14 -6.47 11.73 14.26
C PRO A 14 -7.36 12.78 13.61
N ALA A 15 -7.16 14.03 14.01
CA ALA A 15 -7.97 15.16 13.55
C ALA A 15 -7.90 15.33 12.03
N LEU A 16 -9.05 15.59 11.39
CA LEU A 16 -9.14 15.99 9.99
C LEU A 16 -8.25 17.24 9.77
N GLY A 17 -7.39 17.20 8.73
CA GLY A 17 -6.48 18.31 8.42
C GLY A 17 -5.05 18.14 8.95
N GLU A 18 -4.75 17.08 9.71
CA GLU A 18 -3.39 16.73 10.08
C GLU A 18 -2.60 16.17 8.89
N GLU A 19 -1.32 16.54 8.75
CA GLU A 19 -0.45 16.02 7.70
C GLU A 19 -0.30 14.50 7.85
N LEU A 20 -0.77 13.75 6.86
CA LEU A 20 -0.68 12.29 6.82
C LEU A 20 0.59 11.83 6.11
N LEU A 21 0.92 12.47 5.00
CA LEU A 21 2.06 12.12 4.15
C LEU A 21 2.75 13.38 3.69
N SER A 22 4.07 13.44 3.88
CA SER A 22 4.92 14.48 3.33
C SER A 22 5.99 13.86 2.44
N VAL A 23 6.13 14.40 1.24
CA VAL A 23 7.09 13.95 0.23
C VAL A 23 7.95 15.14 -0.19
N THR A 24 9.26 15.01 -0.03
CA THR A 24 10.19 16.11 -0.33
C THR A 24 11.29 15.64 -1.27
N GLY A 25 11.39 16.26 -2.44
CA GLY A 25 12.48 16.04 -3.39
C GLY A 25 12.61 14.58 -3.82
N LEU A 26 11.50 13.84 -3.96
CA LEU A 26 11.50 12.41 -4.25
C LEU A 26 12.09 12.11 -5.62
N VAL A 27 13.10 11.26 -5.66
CA VAL A 27 13.83 10.88 -6.90
C VAL A 27 13.84 9.36 -7.04
N LYS A 28 13.59 8.89 -8.27
CA LYS A 28 13.83 7.50 -8.67
C LYS A 28 14.49 7.43 -10.03
N HIS A 29 15.75 7.02 -10.03
CA HIS A 29 16.51 6.74 -11.24
C HIS A 29 16.80 5.24 -11.33
N PHE A 30 16.50 4.65 -12.50
CA PHE A 30 16.82 3.25 -12.80
C PHE A 30 18.10 3.20 -13.62
N PRO A 31 19.21 2.62 -13.11
CA PRO A 31 20.47 2.56 -13.83
C PRO A 31 20.34 1.65 -15.06
N ILE A 32 20.77 2.15 -16.23
CA ILE A 32 20.92 1.36 -17.45
C ILE A 32 22.32 0.76 -17.43
N ARG A 33 22.38 -0.58 -17.39
CA ARG A 33 23.63 -1.34 -17.43
C ARG A 33 23.78 -2.02 -18.77
N LYS A 34 24.95 -1.91 -19.42
CA LYS A 34 25.29 -2.53 -20.70
C LYS A 34 26.58 -3.35 -20.62
N GLY A 35 26.64 -4.37 -21.50
CA GLY A 35 27.82 -5.23 -21.67
C GLY A 35 28.00 -6.32 -20.62
N VAL A 36 28.96 -7.23 -20.86
CA VAL A 36 29.25 -8.39 -20.00
C VAL A 36 29.70 -7.95 -18.59
N LEU A 37 30.35 -6.78 -18.48
CA LEU A 37 30.81 -6.19 -17.21
C LEU A 37 29.75 -5.33 -16.53
N GLN A 38 28.51 -5.31 -17.02
CA GLN A 38 27.37 -4.55 -16.43
C GLN A 38 27.73 -3.08 -16.07
N ARG A 39 28.54 -2.41 -16.89
CA ARG A 39 28.88 -1.01 -16.66
C ARG A 39 27.65 -0.12 -16.81
N GLN A 40 27.44 0.78 -15.87
CA GLN A 40 26.37 1.78 -15.92
C GLN A 40 26.67 2.78 -17.04
N THR A 41 25.79 2.85 -18.04
CA THR A 41 25.91 3.71 -19.21
C THR A 41 24.94 4.89 -19.20
N GLY A 42 24.00 4.91 -18.24
CA GLY A 42 22.99 5.95 -18.09
C GLY A 42 21.99 5.59 -16.99
N ALA A 43 20.94 6.39 -16.84
CA ALA A 43 19.82 6.11 -15.98
C ALA A 43 18.52 6.61 -16.60
N VAL A 44 17.42 5.88 -16.38
CA VAL A 44 16.06 6.35 -16.67
C VAL A 44 15.57 7.11 -15.44
N GLN A 45 15.30 8.40 -15.58
CA GLN A 45 14.73 9.26 -14.56
C GLN A 45 13.21 9.07 -14.58
N ALA A 46 12.72 8.17 -13.72
CA ALA A 46 11.29 7.86 -13.66
C ALA A 46 10.51 8.82 -12.75
N VAL A 47 11.15 9.36 -11.73
CA VAL A 47 10.67 10.43 -10.85
C VAL A 47 11.85 11.32 -10.54
N ASP A 48 11.68 12.64 -10.64
CA ASP A 48 12.76 13.60 -10.45
C ASP A 48 12.28 14.84 -9.68
N GLY A 49 12.63 14.90 -8.40
CA GLY A 49 12.40 16.04 -7.52
C GLY A 49 10.94 16.28 -7.10
N LEU A 50 10.08 15.24 -7.05
CA LEU A 50 8.67 15.39 -6.71
C LEU A 50 8.49 15.79 -5.23
N THR A 51 7.72 16.87 -4.98
CA THR A 51 7.41 17.38 -3.64
C THR A 51 5.93 17.68 -3.52
N PHE A 52 5.27 17.13 -2.49
CA PHE A 52 3.87 17.41 -2.15
C PHE A 52 3.53 16.86 -0.75
N ASN A 53 2.42 17.33 -0.19
CA ASN A 53 1.87 16.83 1.06
C ASN A 53 0.45 16.32 0.84
N VAL A 54 -0.01 15.41 1.70
CA VAL A 54 -1.38 14.92 1.76
C VAL A 54 -1.85 14.99 3.20
N THR A 55 -2.98 15.60 3.43
CA THR A 55 -3.62 15.69 4.74
C THR A 55 -4.58 14.52 4.96
N ARG A 56 -4.88 14.24 6.19
CA ARG A 56 -5.82 13.16 6.54
C ARG A 56 -7.24 13.50 6.04
N GLY A 57 -7.85 12.53 5.36
CA GLY A 57 -9.15 12.69 4.70
C GLY A 57 -9.10 13.36 3.33
N GLU A 58 -7.91 13.75 2.86
CA GLU A 58 -7.72 14.33 1.53
C GLU A 58 -7.56 13.25 0.46
N THR A 59 -7.99 13.56 -0.77
CA THR A 59 -7.71 12.78 -1.98
C THR A 59 -6.80 13.58 -2.90
N LEU A 60 -5.56 13.14 -3.10
CA LEU A 60 -4.63 13.72 -4.04
C LEU A 60 -4.61 12.90 -5.34
N SER A 61 -4.80 13.56 -6.48
CA SER A 61 -4.75 12.92 -7.80
C SER A 61 -3.47 13.29 -8.55
N LEU A 62 -2.75 12.28 -9.06
CA LEU A 62 -1.61 12.43 -9.95
C LEU A 62 -2.07 12.22 -11.39
N VAL A 63 -2.01 13.28 -12.20
CA VAL A 63 -2.41 13.28 -13.61
C VAL A 63 -1.19 13.46 -14.51
N GLY A 64 -1.19 12.84 -15.68
CA GLY A 64 -0.12 12.96 -16.67
C GLY A 64 -0.19 11.85 -17.70
N GLU A 65 0.64 11.93 -18.74
CA GLU A 65 0.69 10.97 -19.85
C GLU A 65 1.15 9.58 -19.42
N SER A 66 0.95 8.58 -20.30
CA SER A 66 1.48 7.23 -20.06
C SER A 66 3.01 7.28 -19.99
N GLY A 67 3.58 6.61 -18.97
CA GLY A 67 5.04 6.56 -18.80
C GLY A 67 5.64 7.73 -18.00
N CYS A 68 4.88 8.77 -17.62
CA CYS A 68 5.42 9.92 -16.85
C CYS A 68 5.75 9.63 -15.37
N GLY A 69 5.74 8.39 -14.93
CA GLY A 69 6.18 8.02 -13.58
C GLY A 69 5.09 7.85 -12.52
N LYS A 70 3.79 8.01 -12.82
CA LYS A 70 2.70 7.86 -11.83
C LYS A 70 2.73 6.55 -11.05
N THR A 71 2.82 5.44 -11.77
CA THR A 71 2.90 4.11 -11.15
C THR A 71 4.18 3.94 -10.32
N THR A 72 5.28 4.51 -10.78
CA THR A 72 6.55 4.50 -10.05
C THR A 72 6.42 5.29 -8.75
N THR A 73 5.79 6.48 -8.80
CA THR A 73 5.49 7.29 -7.62
C THR A 73 4.64 6.51 -6.61
N GLY A 74 3.52 5.91 -7.03
CA GLY A 74 2.69 5.09 -6.14
C GLY A 74 3.46 3.95 -5.46
N ARG A 75 4.36 3.28 -6.21
CA ARG A 75 5.22 2.23 -5.65
C ARG A 75 6.28 2.76 -4.68
N LEU A 76 6.77 3.98 -4.88
CA LEU A 76 7.69 4.64 -3.95
C LEU A 76 6.97 5.01 -2.66
N LEU A 77 5.78 5.63 -2.74
CA LEU A 77 4.99 6.03 -1.57
C LEU A 77 4.61 4.84 -0.70
N THR A 78 4.25 3.72 -1.34
CA THR A 78 3.96 2.47 -0.61
C THR A 78 5.20 1.67 -0.25
N ARG A 79 6.41 2.19 -0.54
CA ARG A 79 7.70 1.51 -0.28
C ARG A 79 7.78 0.08 -0.89
N LEU A 80 7.11 -0.12 -2.04
CA LEU A 80 7.33 -1.28 -2.92
C LEU A 80 8.58 -1.08 -3.78
N LEU A 81 9.00 0.18 -3.97
CA LEU A 81 10.27 0.58 -4.54
C LEU A 81 11.00 1.48 -3.55
N GLU A 82 12.31 1.36 -3.50
CA GLU A 82 13.17 2.24 -2.72
C GLU A 82 13.49 3.50 -3.51
N PRO A 83 13.38 4.71 -2.94
CA PRO A 83 13.79 5.94 -3.60
C PRO A 83 15.32 5.98 -3.80
N THR A 84 15.75 6.70 -4.84
CA THR A 84 17.16 6.99 -5.07
C THR A 84 17.62 8.15 -4.18
N ALA A 85 16.74 9.14 -4.00
CA ALA A 85 16.95 10.29 -3.11
C ALA A 85 15.59 10.89 -2.72
N GLY A 86 15.60 11.85 -1.80
CA GLY A 86 14.41 12.50 -1.27
C GLY A 86 13.87 11.82 -0.04
N GLN A 87 12.78 12.36 0.50
CA GLN A 87 12.23 11.93 1.76
C GLN A 87 10.73 11.63 1.64
N ILE A 88 10.28 10.60 2.32
CA ILE A 88 8.87 10.22 2.48
C ILE A 88 8.60 10.08 3.97
N VAL A 89 7.77 10.98 4.51
CA VAL A 89 7.34 10.96 5.91
C VAL A 89 5.87 10.55 5.95
N PHE A 90 5.55 9.50 6.67
CA PHE A 90 4.19 9.00 6.87
C PHE A 90 3.86 9.04 8.36
N GLU A 91 2.80 9.76 8.74
CA GLU A 91 2.39 10.00 10.14
C GLU A 91 3.58 10.45 11.01
N GLY A 92 4.32 11.45 10.53
CA GLY A 92 5.49 12.00 11.22
C GLY A 92 6.73 11.10 11.25
N ARG A 93 6.66 9.91 10.65
CA ARG A 93 7.78 8.95 10.60
C ARG A 93 8.41 8.91 9.22
N ASP A 94 9.72 9.13 9.14
CA ASP A 94 10.47 8.91 7.88
C ASP A 94 10.51 7.42 7.53
N ILE A 95 9.95 7.10 6.36
CA ILE A 95 9.88 5.74 5.83
C ILE A 95 10.78 5.53 4.60
N SER A 96 11.54 6.55 4.16
CA SER A 96 12.29 6.56 2.90
C SER A 96 13.23 5.38 2.71
N HIS A 97 13.92 4.96 3.77
CA HIS A 97 14.93 3.91 3.73
C HIS A 97 14.75 2.84 4.81
N LEU A 98 13.52 2.68 5.33
CA LEU A 98 13.23 1.61 6.28
C LEU A 98 13.45 0.23 5.65
N ARG A 99 14.06 -0.68 6.43
CA ARG A 99 14.19 -2.09 6.04
C ARG A 99 12.82 -2.77 6.06
N GLU A 100 12.66 -3.86 5.32
CA GLU A 100 11.37 -4.58 5.22
C GLU A 100 10.76 -4.96 6.59
N GLY A 101 11.59 -5.39 7.54
CA GLY A 101 11.14 -5.68 8.90
C GLY A 101 10.53 -4.48 9.63
N GLN A 102 11.03 -3.27 9.36
CA GLN A 102 10.53 -2.02 9.92
C GLN A 102 9.29 -1.49 9.17
N MET A 103 9.18 -1.80 7.87
CA MET A 103 8.00 -1.49 7.06
C MET A 103 6.81 -2.41 7.35
N ARG A 104 7.05 -3.64 7.81
CA ARG A 104 6.02 -4.65 8.02
C ARG A 104 4.84 -4.18 8.89
N PRO A 105 5.02 -3.50 10.02
CA PRO A 105 3.89 -2.97 10.80
C PRO A 105 3.07 -1.93 10.03
N LEU A 106 3.74 -1.09 9.21
CA LEU A 106 3.11 -0.01 8.43
C LEU A 106 2.34 -0.52 7.20
N ARG A 107 2.56 -1.78 6.77
CA ARG A 107 1.88 -2.38 5.62
C ARG A 107 0.37 -2.51 5.79
N ARG A 108 -0.16 -2.42 6.99
CA ARG A 108 -1.60 -2.39 7.24
C ARG A 108 -2.20 -1.01 6.98
N ASP A 109 -1.41 0.05 7.18
CA ASP A 109 -1.86 1.43 7.14
C ASP A 109 -1.57 2.07 5.77
N VAL A 110 -0.55 1.54 5.04
CA VAL A 110 -0.17 1.98 3.69
C VAL A 110 -0.32 0.84 2.70
N GLN A 111 -1.31 0.92 1.81
CA GLN A 111 -1.64 -0.13 0.85
C GLN A 111 -1.74 0.42 -0.58
N MET A 112 -1.59 -0.45 -1.56
CA MET A 112 -1.73 -0.13 -2.97
C MET A 112 -2.76 -1.03 -3.63
N ILE A 113 -3.72 -0.43 -4.34
CA ILE A 113 -4.64 -1.14 -5.23
C ILE A 113 -4.04 -1.09 -6.62
N PHE A 114 -3.81 -2.26 -7.21
CA PHE A 114 -3.24 -2.38 -8.56
C PHE A 114 -4.31 -2.18 -9.64
N GLN A 115 -3.90 -1.65 -10.78
CA GLN A 115 -4.76 -1.38 -11.92
C GLN A 115 -5.33 -2.66 -12.55
N ASP A 116 -4.58 -3.77 -12.52
CA ASP A 116 -5.03 -5.08 -12.98
C ASP A 116 -5.50 -5.94 -11.80
N PRO A 117 -6.82 -6.07 -11.60
CA PRO A 117 -7.36 -6.87 -10.50
C PRO A 117 -7.15 -8.37 -10.72
N TYR A 118 -7.19 -8.86 -11.97
CA TYR A 118 -7.05 -10.29 -12.27
C TYR A 118 -5.61 -10.77 -12.09
N GLY A 119 -4.63 -10.02 -12.60
CA GLY A 119 -3.21 -10.32 -12.40
C GLY A 119 -2.72 -10.17 -10.96
N SER A 120 -3.51 -9.49 -10.11
CA SER A 120 -3.17 -9.28 -8.70
C SER A 120 -3.44 -10.51 -7.83
N LEU A 121 -4.28 -11.44 -8.27
CA LEU A 121 -4.71 -12.60 -7.51
C LEU A 121 -3.99 -13.87 -7.95
N ASN A 122 -3.56 -14.70 -6.99
CA ASN A 122 -3.00 -16.00 -7.33
C ASN A 122 -4.15 -16.99 -7.61
N PRO A 123 -4.32 -17.47 -8.88
CA PRO A 123 -5.43 -18.34 -9.26
C PRO A 123 -5.38 -19.73 -8.60
N ARG A 124 -4.26 -20.10 -7.97
CA ARG A 124 -4.11 -21.37 -7.23
C ARG A 124 -4.53 -21.27 -5.77
N HIS A 125 -4.89 -20.08 -5.31
CA HIS A 125 -5.34 -19.84 -3.94
C HIS A 125 -6.84 -19.55 -3.93
N THR A 126 -7.55 -20.10 -2.94
CA THR A 126 -8.95 -19.73 -2.71
C THR A 126 -9.07 -18.29 -2.23
N VAL A 127 -10.23 -17.68 -2.44
CA VAL A 127 -10.57 -16.35 -1.93
C VAL A 127 -10.25 -16.24 -0.44
N GLY A 128 -10.66 -17.25 0.34
CA GLY A 128 -10.39 -17.30 1.78
C GLY A 128 -8.91 -17.31 2.14
N LYS A 129 -8.07 -17.95 1.31
CA LYS A 129 -6.61 -17.96 1.50
C LYS A 129 -5.99 -16.61 1.14
N ILE A 130 -6.47 -15.96 0.07
CA ILE A 130 -5.97 -14.66 -0.39
C ILE A 130 -6.35 -13.57 0.62
N VAL A 131 -7.64 -13.42 0.94
CA VAL A 131 -8.15 -12.41 1.88
C VAL A 131 -7.66 -12.67 3.30
N GLY A 132 -7.46 -13.94 3.67
CA GLY A 132 -6.95 -14.33 4.98
C GLY A 132 -5.43 -14.16 5.17
N ALA A 133 -4.67 -13.97 4.09
CA ALA A 133 -3.21 -13.88 4.17
C ALA A 133 -2.71 -12.71 5.04
N PRO A 134 -3.25 -11.47 4.94
CA PRO A 134 -2.84 -10.35 5.78
C PRO A 134 -3.01 -10.62 7.28
N PHE A 135 -4.09 -11.26 7.70
CA PHE A 135 -4.32 -11.61 9.12
C PHE A 135 -3.19 -12.48 9.67
N LYS A 136 -2.75 -13.47 8.87
CA LYS A 136 -1.66 -14.37 9.25
C LYS A 136 -0.31 -13.66 9.25
N LEU A 137 -0.02 -12.87 8.21
CA LEU A 137 1.24 -12.14 8.06
C LEU A 137 1.42 -11.08 9.14
N GLN A 138 0.37 -10.35 9.48
CA GLN A 138 0.38 -9.31 10.50
C GLN A 138 0.09 -9.84 11.92
N ARG A 139 -0.16 -11.16 12.05
CA ARG A 139 -0.50 -11.82 13.32
C ARG A 139 -1.70 -11.18 14.02
N VAL A 140 -2.68 -10.72 13.23
CA VAL A 140 -3.91 -10.13 13.76
C VAL A 140 -4.77 -11.24 14.37
N ARG A 141 -5.12 -11.10 15.65
CA ARG A 141 -6.09 -11.98 16.31
C ARG A 141 -7.50 -11.51 15.97
N THR A 142 -8.34 -12.42 15.52
CA THR A 142 -9.73 -12.15 15.16
C THR A 142 -10.66 -12.99 16.04
N GLU A 143 -11.75 -12.40 16.51
CA GLU A 143 -12.80 -13.13 17.22
C GLU A 143 -13.44 -14.16 16.29
N GLY A 144 -13.52 -15.41 16.72
CA GLY A 144 -14.03 -16.51 15.91
C GLY A 144 -13.06 -17.00 14.81
N GLY A 145 -11.81 -16.49 14.79
CA GLY A 145 -10.74 -16.94 13.89
C GLY A 145 -10.80 -16.31 12.49
N THR A 146 -9.71 -16.50 11.74
CA THR A 146 -9.51 -15.87 10.42
C THR A 146 -10.63 -16.21 9.41
N LYS A 147 -11.19 -17.43 9.46
CA LYS A 147 -12.28 -17.82 8.52
C LYS A 147 -13.50 -16.94 8.71
N LYS A 148 -13.97 -16.78 9.95
CA LYS A 148 -15.13 -15.96 10.27
C LYS A 148 -14.90 -14.51 9.89
N ALA A 149 -13.73 -13.96 10.21
CA ALA A 149 -13.34 -12.58 9.83
C ALA A 149 -13.37 -12.38 8.31
N VAL A 150 -12.82 -13.31 7.53
CA VAL A 150 -12.87 -13.24 6.05
C VAL A 150 -14.29 -13.31 5.53
N GLN A 151 -15.12 -14.19 6.09
CA GLN A 151 -16.53 -14.30 5.70
C GLN A 151 -17.30 -13.01 5.95
N SER A 152 -17.10 -12.36 7.11
CA SER A 152 -17.68 -11.06 7.41
C SER A 152 -17.18 -9.94 6.48
N LEU A 153 -15.90 -9.97 6.06
CA LEU A 153 -15.40 -9.04 5.05
C LEU A 153 -16.04 -9.25 3.67
N LEU A 154 -16.29 -10.51 3.28
CA LEU A 154 -16.99 -10.81 2.03
C LEU A 154 -18.42 -10.25 2.06
N GLU A 155 -19.14 -10.46 3.17
CA GLU A 155 -20.49 -9.90 3.37
C GLU A 155 -20.49 -8.37 3.31
N LEU A 156 -19.49 -7.71 3.93
CA LEU A 156 -19.35 -6.26 3.93
C LEU A 156 -19.27 -5.67 2.52
N VAL A 157 -18.67 -6.40 1.58
CA VAL A 157 -18.55 -5.98 0.16
C VAL A 157 -19.66 -6.61 -0.74
N GLY A 158 -20.71 -7.19 -0.16
CA GLY A 158 -21.86 -7.75 -0.89
C GLY A 158 -21.61 -9.13 -1.50
N LEU A 159 -20.55 -9.83 -1.09
CA LEU A 159 -20.25 -11.19 -1.54
C LEU A 159 -20.78 -12.23 -0.55
N SER A 160 -21.18 -13.41 -1.06
CA SER A 160 -21.58 -14.52 -0.19
C SER A 160 -20.40 -15.07 0.62
N PRO A 161 -20.57 -15.38 1.92
CA PRO A 161 -19.55 -16.05 2.74
C PRO A 161 -19.08 -17.38 2.16
N GLU A 162 -19.90 -18.05 1.35
CA GLU A 162 -19.56 -19.31 0.67
C GLU A 162 -18.45 -19.13 -0.37
N HIS A 163 -18.26 -17.91 -0.89
CA HIS A 163 -17.18 -17.60 -1.81
C HIS A 163 -15.77 -17.80 -1.16
N TYR A 164 -15.72 -17.98 0.16
CA TYR A 164 -14.47 -18.30 0.88
C TYR A 164 -13.69 -19.46 0.24
N ASN A 165 -14.39 -20.49 -0.24
CA ASN A 165 -13.77 -21.69 -0.82
C ASN A 165 -13.61 -21.62 -2.35
N ARG A 166 -14.10 -20.57 -3.00
CA ARG A 166 -13.95 -20.40 -4.45
C ARG A 166 -12.57 -19.88 -4.84
N TYR A 167 -12.23 -20.13 -6.07
CA TYR A 167 -11.05 -19.56 -6.71
C TYR A 167 -11.43 -18.26 -7.43
N PRO A 168 -10.48 -17.33 -7.62
CA PRO A 168 -10.70 -16.10 -8.38
C PRO A 168 -11.08 -16.36 -9.82
#